data_d54d7c37ad28be03d0122a941443aca5
#
_entry.id   d54d7c37ad28be03d0122a941443aca5
#
_cell.length_a   1.000
_cell.length_b   1.000
_cell.length_c   1.000
_cell.angle_alpha   90.00
_cell.angle_beta   90.00
_cell.angle_gamma   90.00
#
_symmetry.space_group_name_H-M   'P 1'
#
loop_
_entity.id
_entity.type
_entity.pdbx_description
1 polymer ?
#
loop_
_entity_poly.entity_id
_entity_poly.type
_entity_poly.pdbx_seq_one_letter_code
_entity_poly.pdbx_strand_id
1 'polypeptide(L)'
;MIIANNENEIYKSWRNENGELVIEEDEHRPYFFVPASYKEVKSYRVGFMSRYLSYEKGEWYSIDGKKLKKVYYELPRHVDDAKKPFIHPTNGDMTYEADVSVVNRYAVDNISEMPNYKLKKFYWDMEWQQGGEHDGKITSIGLYNNETKEFHTWVWYPEESFELIDTPIVEDYLCTLQYAESEAKMLADFIQYLTKEKPDMMIAWFGLKFDLPKLLSRCISNNIDPRVISPMGIIEGVKEDIGGELSFSKQNGYSQISQPVKGMLMLNLDVAFERQWNDAQRGTLPSLALDFVSKTLFGEGKHIETKFTDPNEFYSRAWLEDKESYLQYTITDVELLRRIDEENHCSEAIISLQRLLKAPFESCFFASHMGSIYFMRNASWKCKTGVRLKTKKCEACGFENPKDKQLKNCKKCGASLSYSGAMIYHPLKEGGTNGLHLNVAAFDFAGLYPSMIVARNISFETVSETPTLFGADLNTPQNLQPVPEGYTEDMVYFKTDELGLLPRSILELKSLRNDYKAEMKKARENGLEDDVVKWNNNQMAVKRLMASFYGILAFKGFGWADSKLAASITASAREAIREAARVAKEMEI
;
A
#
# COMPACT_ATOMS: atom_id res chain seq x y z
N MET A 1 -0.29 -2.27 15.98
CA MET A 1 -1.74 -2.48 16.18
C MET A 1 -2.37 -2.83 14.85
N ILE A 2 -3.16 -3.86 14.83
CA ILE A 2 -3.98 -4.25 13.68
C ILE A 2 -5.37 -3.63 13.88
N ILE A 3 -5.89 -2.97 12.86
CA ILE A 3 -7.23 -2.37 12.89
C ILE A 3 -8.03 -3.03 11.78
N ALA A 4 -9.14 -3.66 12.15
CA ALA A 4 -10.04 -4.34 11.22
C ALA A 4 -11.49 -3.96 11.52
N ASN A 5 -12.41 -4.26 10.62
CA ASN A 5 -13.83 -4.07 10.85
C ASN A 5 -14.67 -5.24 10.34
N ASN A 6 -15.82 -5.40 10.99
CA ASN A 6 -16.94 -6.15 10.48
C ASN A 6 -18.16 -5.21 10.54
N GLU A 7 -18.51 -4.62 9.39
CA GLU A 7 -19.49 -3.53 9.31
C GLU A 7 -19.14 -2.35 10.24
N ASN A 8 -19.96 -2.06 11.27
CA ASN A 8 -19.73 -0.96 12.22
C ASN A 8 -18.84 -1.34 13.40
N GLU A 9 -18.65 -2.62 13.63
CA GLU A 9 -17.77 -3.11 14.67
C GLU A 9 -16.31 -2.91 14.25
N ILE A 10 -15.53 -2.30 15.10
CA ILE A 10 -14.10 -2.08 14.89
C ILE A 10 -13.33 -2.94 15.88
N TYR A 11 -12.38 -3.68 15.36
CA TYR A 11 -11.50 -4.52 16.15
C TYR A 11 -10.09 -3.95 16.10
N LYS A 12 -9.48 -3.85 17.29
CA LYS A 12 -8.07 -3.49 17.45
C LYS A 12 -7.36 -4.65 18.10
N SER A 13 -6.23 -5.08 17.55
CA SER A 13 -5.39 -6.09 18.18
C SER A 13 -3.93 -5.68 18.19
N TRP A 14 -3.24 -6.00 19.28
CA TRP A 14 -1.80 -5.75 19.45
C TRP A 14 -1.25 -6.66 20.55
N ARG A 15 0.07 -6.69 20.70
CA ARG A 15 0.70 -7.36 21.85
C ARG A 15 1.04 -6.33 22.93
N ASN A 16 0.74 -6.71 24.17
CA ASN A 16 1.14 -5.95 25.35
C ASN A 16 2.65 -6.16 25.67
N GLU A 17 3.13 -5.55 26.72
CA GLU A 17 4.53 -5.63 27.16
C GLU A 17 4.98 -7.07 27.51
N ASN A 18 4.04 -7.94 27.88
CA ASN A 18 4.28 -9.37 28.16
C ASN A 18 4.26 -10.23 26.90
N GLY A 19 4.00 -9.66 25.70
CA GLY A 19 3.85 -10.41 24.45
C GLY A 19 2.47 -11.05 24.25
N GLU A 20 1.51 -10.82 25.15
CA GLU A 20 0.16 -11.37 25.06
C GLU A 20 -0.69 -10.60 24.05
N LEU A 21 -1.47 -11.33 23.25
CA LEU A 21 -2.41 -10.72 22.31
C LEU A 21 -3.57 -10.07 23.05
N VAL A 22 -3.72 -8.77 22.88
CA VAL A 22 -4.85 -7.96 23.36
C VAL A 22 -5.79 -7.70 22.20
N ILE A 23 -7.09 -7.87 22.42
CA ILE A 23 -8.15 -7.56 21.46
C ILE A 23 -9.12 -6.59 22.14
N GLU A 24 -9.41 -5.48 21.47
CA GLU A 24 -10.46 -4.54 21.87
C GLU A 24 -11.49 -4.40 20.76
N GLU A 25 -12.74 -4.31 21.15
CA GLU A 25 -13.87 -4.04 20.28
C GLU A 25 -14.37 -2.62 20.53
N ASP A 26 -14.78 -1.95 19.46
CA ASP A 26 -15.37 -0.61 19.49
C ASP A 26 -16.44 -0.50 18.41
N GLU A 27 -17.33 0.46 18.55
CA GLU A 27 -18.32 0.78 17.53
C GLU A 27 -18.01 2.12 16.87
N HIS A 28 -18.05 2.16 15.53
CA HIS A 28 -17.87 3.40 14.80
C HIS A 28 -18.99 3.61 13.80
N ARG A 29 -19.82 4.61 14.06
CA ARG A 29 -20.90 4.98 13.16
C ARG A 29 -20.36 5.73 11.95
N PRO A 30 -20.50 5.20 10.73
CA PRO A 30 -20.02 5.84 9.52
C PRO A 30 -20.65 7.21 9.27
N TYR A 31 -19.85 8.15 8.80
CA TYR A 31 -20.31 9.49 8.45
C TYR A 31 -19.52 10.11 7.28
N PHE A 32 -20.09 11.14 6.68
CA PHE A 32 -19.44 12.05 5.76
C PHE A 32 -19.98 13.47 5.97
N PHE A 33 -19.47 14.45 5.21
CA PHE A 33 -19.88 15.83 5.35
C PHE A 33 -20.66 16.32 4.11
N VAL A 34 -21.58 17.26 4.35
CA VAL A 34 -22.33 17.97 3.31
C VAL A 34 -22.43 19.46 3.68
N PRO A 35 -22.72 20.38 2.71
CA PRO A 35 -22.95 21.79 3.05
C PRO A 35 -24.03 21.94 4.12
N ALA A 36 -23.79 22.81 5.11
CA ALA A 36 -24.72 23.04 6.23
C ALA A 36 -26.07 23.55 5.75
N SER A 37 -26.14 24.26 4.62
CA SER A 37 -27.36 24.76 3.97
C SER A 37 -28.20 23.68 3.29
N TYR A 38 -27.70 22.48 3.15
CA TYR A 38 -28.42 21.41 2.48
C TYR A 38 -29.65 20.99 3.32
N LYS A 39 -30.82 20.75 2.66
CA LYS A 39 -32.02 20.30 3.33
C LYS A 39 -31.82 18.94 3.99
N GLU A 40 -32.29 18.78 5.22
CA GLU A 40 -32.18 17.54 5.96
C GLU A 40 -33.12 16.47 5.40
N VAL A 41 -32.55 15.30 5.11
CA VAL A 41 -33.29 14.09 4.74
C VAL A 41 -33.14 13.12 5.90
N LYS A 42 -34.19 12.89 6.68
CA LYS A 42 -34.11 12.04 7.88
C LYS A 42 -34.07 10.54 7.58
N SER A 43 -34.59 10.14 6.43
CA SER A 43 -34.57 8.76 5.99
C SER A 43 -34.41 8.69 4.47
N TYR A 44 -33.73 7.67 3.99
CA TYR A 44 -33.57 7.40 2.58
C TYR A 44 -33.83 5.92 2.30
N ARG A 45 -34.70 5.64 1.31
CA ARG A 45 -35.02 4.26 0.94
C ARG A 45 -34.02 3.74 -0.10
N VAL A 46 -33.40 2.63 0.22
CA VAL A 46 -32.45 1.92 -0.66
C VAL A 46 -33.07 0.56 -0.96
N GLY A 47 -33.55 0.35 -2.19
CA GLY A 47 -34.30 -0.83 -2.53
C GLY A 47 -35.55 -0.95 -1.65
N PHE A 48 -35.69 -2.07 -0.96
CA PHE A 48 -36.81 -2.32 -0.02
C PHE A 48 -36.56 -1.85 1.42
N MET A 49 -35.35 -1.36 1.74
CA MET A 49 -34.97 -0.99 3.10
C MET A 49 -34.89 0.52 3.26
N SER A 50 -35.49 1.03 4.35
CA SER A 50 -35.32 2.42 4.77
C SER A 50 -33.95 2.55 5.48
N ARG A 51 -33.19 3.60 5.14
CA ARG A 51 -31.98 3.99 5.82
C ARG A 51 -32.24 5.28 6.58
N TYR A 52 -31.87 5.29 7.84
CA TYR A 52 -32.01 6.49 8.67
C TYR A 52 -30.72 7.30 8.61
N LEU A 53 -30.86 8.58 8.27
CA LEU A 53 -29.77 9.56 8.30
C LEU A 53 -30.01 10.50 9.48
N SER A 54 -28.97 10.73 10.27
CA SER A 54 -28.97 11.77 11.30
C SER A 54 -27.88 12.79 10.99
N TYR A 55 -28.07 14.01 11.51
CA TYR A 55 -27.20 15.15 11.22
C TYR A 55 -26.63 15.70 12.51
N GLU A 56 -25.35 16.09 12.44
CA GLU A 56 -24.66 16.80 13.51
C GLU A 56 -24.16 18.13 12.97
N LYS A 57 -24.48 19.22 13.64
CA LYS A 57 -23.99 20.58 13.33
C LYS A 57 -22.75 20.87 14.15
N GLY A 58 -21.73 21.46 13.53
CA GLY A 58 -20.47 21.83 14.17
C GLY A 58 -19.69 22.83 13.35
N GLU A 59 -18.47 23.10 13.75
CA GLU A 59 -17.58 24.07 13.11
C GLU A 59 -16.65 23.38 12.10
N TRP A 60 -17.26 22.68 11.13
CA TRP A 60 -16.52 22.07 10.02
C TRP A 60 -16.65 22.91 8.76
N TYR A 61 -15.54 23.06 8.06
CA TYR A 61 -15.46 23.81 6.82
C TYR A 61 -14.83 22.96 5.74
N SER A 62 -15.26 23.17 4.50
CA SER A 62 -14.64 22.57 3.33
C SER A 62 -13.39 23.35 2.92
N ILE A 63 -12.58 22.75 2.05
CA ILE A 63 -11.39 23.39 1.48
C ILE A 63 -11.72 24.69 0.73
N ASP A 64 -12.94 24.83 0.20
CA ASP A 64 -13.46 26.03 -0.45
C ASP A 64 -14.23 26.97 0.51
N GLY A 65 -14.05 26.82 1.82
CA GLY A 65 -14.56 27.72 2.86
C GLY A 65 -16.05 27.59 3.19
N LYS A 66 -16.76 26.57 2.68
CA LYS A 66 -18.18 26.34 2.98
C LYS A 66 -18.36 25.69 4.34
N LYS A 67 -19.30 26.20 5.13
CA LYS A 67 -19.69 25.54 6.40
C LYS A 67 -20.37 24.20 6.10
N LEU A 68 -19.96 23.17 6.85
CA LEU A 68 -20.41 21.79 6.68
C LEU A 68 -21.17 21.30 7.92
N LYS A 69 -21.90 20.19 7.73
CA LYS A 69 -22.47 19.36 8.79
C LYS A 69 -22.13 17.89 8.53
N LYS A 70 -22.00 17.09 9.58
CA LYS A 70 -21.86 15.64 9.47
C LYS A 70 -23.21 14.99 9.15
N VAL A 71 -23.16 13.96 8.33
CA VAL A 71 -24.28 13.09 8.01
C VAL A 71 -23.89 11.67 8.35
N TYR A 72 -24.61 11.08 9.30
CA TYR A 72 -24.41 9.69 9.70
C TYR A 72 -25.32 8.78 8.89
N TYR A 73 -24.83 7.62 8.53
CA TYR A 73 -25.58 6.54 7.90
C TYR A 73 -25.39 5.23 8.68
N GLU A 74 -26.25 4.26 8.39
CA GLU A 74 -26.40 3.10 9.24
C GLU A 74 -25.24 2.11 9.14
N LEU A 75 -24.81 1.79 7.92
CA LEU A 75 -23.83 0.76 7.66
C LEU A 75 -22.82 1.19 6.58
N PRO A 76 -21.54 0.83 6.71
CA PRO A 76 -20.49 1.18 5.74
C PRO A 76 -20.81 0.74 4.31
N ARG A 77 -21.38 -0.45 4.13
CA ARG A 77 -21.71 -1.00 2.81
C ARG A 77 -22.77 -0.19 2.04
N HIS A 78 -23.47 0.72 2.71
CA HIS A 78 -24.52 1.55 2.10
C HIS A 78 -24.07 2.97 1.76
N VAL A 79 -22.76 3.27 1.84
CA VAL A 79 -22.28 4.64 1.62
C VAL A 79 -22.68 5.21 0.26
N ASP A 80 -22.60 4.41 -0.80
CA ASP A 80 -22.95 4.86 -2.15
C ASP A 80 -24.43 5.19 -2.29
N ASP A 81 -25.28 4.50 -1.55
CA ASP A 81 -26.71 4.78 -1.51
C ASP A 81 -27.02 5.95 -0.58
N ALA A 82 -26.37 6.01 0.57
CA ALA A 82 -26.56 7.08 1.56
C ALA A 82 -26.18 8.47 1.03
N LYS A 83 -25.25 8.57 0.10
CA LYS A 83 -24.86 9.85 -0.50
C LYS A 83 -25.75 10.29 -1.68
N LYS A 84 -26.57 9.41 -2.29
CA LYS A 84 -27.44 9.75 -3.43
C LYS A 84 -28.33 10.98 -3.23
N PRO A 85 -28.96 11.20 -2.05
CA PRO A 85 -29.75 12.40 -1.79
C PRO A 85 -28.99 13.73 -1.92
N PHE A 86 -27.66 13.68 -1.84
CA PHE A 86 -26.78 14.86 -1.89
C PHE A 86 -26.13 15.08 -3.27
N ILE A 87 -26.47 14.25 -4.26
CA ILE A 87 -26.05 14.40 -5.65
C ILE A 87 -27.12 15.19 -6.39
N HIS A 88 -26.76 16.41 -6.82
CA HIS A 88 -27.69 17.27 -7.53
C HIS A 88 -27.39 17.24 -9.04
N PRO A 89 -28.43 17.20 -9.92
CA PRO A 89 -28.23 17.13 -11.38
C PRO A 89 -27.36 18.24 -11.95
N THR A 90 -27.45 19.45 -11.38
CA THR A 90 -26.69 20.63 -11.84
C THR A 90 -25.42 20.90 -11.03
N ASN A 91 -25.40 20.59 -9.74
CA ASN A 91 -24.31 20.90 -8.82
C ASN A 91 -23.34 19.74 -8.58
N GLY A 92 -23.67 18.56 -9.13
CA GLY A 92 -22.88 17.34 -8.93
C GLY A 92 -22.92 16.80 -7.50
N ASP A 93 -21.93 16.02 -7.14
CA ASP A 93 -21.78 15.46 -5.79
C ASP A 93 -21.40 16.56 -4.79
N MET A 94 -22.24 16.75 -3.77
CA MET A 94 -22.06 17.74 -2.71
C MET A 94 -21.50 17.12 -1.43
N THR A 95 -20.97 15.89 -1.50
CA THR A 95 -20.38 15.20 -0.35
C THR A 95 -18.89 15.54 -0.21
N TYR A 96 -18.42 15.55 1.03
CA TYR A 96 -17.03 15.72 1.40
C TYR A 96 -16.60 14.50 2.22
N GLU A 97 -15.48 13.90 1.84
CA GLU A 97 -14.90 12.72 2.49
C GLU A 97 -15.84 11.49 2.58
N ALA A 98 -16.80 11.37 1.64
CA ALA A 98 -17.72 10.24 1.57
C ALA A 98 -17.11 8.98 0.91
N ASP A 99 -15.88 9.05 0.46
CA ASP A 99 -15.10 7.96 -0.12
C ASP A 99 -14.07 7.37 0.86
N VAL A 100 -14.03 7.89 2.08
CA VAL A 100 -13.16 7.39 3.16
C VAL A 100 -13.77 6.12 3.76
N SER A 101 -13.01 5.02 3.78
CA SER A 101 -13.47 3.78 4.41
C SER A 101 -13.70 3.97 5.92
N VAL A 102 -14.59 3.16 6.49
CA VAL A 102 -14.91 3.23 7.93
C VAL A 102 -13.68 3.01 8.80
N VAL A 103 -12.80 2.09 8.41
CA VAL A 103 -11.56 1.79 9.15
C VAL A 103 -10.58 2.97 9.12
N ASN A 104 -10.43 3.60 7.95
CA ASN A 104 -9.59 4.81 7.83
C ASN A 104 -10.17 5.98 8.62
N ARG A 105 -11.50 6.15 8.59
CA ARG A 105 -12.18 7.20 9.37
C ARG A 105 -11.99 6.98 10.86
N TYR A 106 -12.23 5.76 11.32
CA TYR A 106 -12.00 5.40 12.72
C TYR A 106 -10.55 5.65 13.13
N ALA A 107 -9.58 5.22 12.31
CA ALA A 107 -8.17 5.42 12.60
C ALA A 107 -7.82 6.92 12.72
N VAL A 108 -8.33 7.76 11.81
CA VAL A 108 -8.11 9.22 11.86
C VAL A 108 -8.70 9.84 13.12
N ASP A 109 -9.91 9.42 13.51
CA ASP A 109 -10.65 10.06 14.61
C ASP A 109 -10.21 9.57 16.00
N ASN A 110 -9.79 8.29 16.13
CA ASN A 110 -9.64 7.64 17.44
C ASN A 110 -8.21 7.14 17.74
N ILE A 111 -7.34 6.96 16.74
CA ILE A 111 -6.00 6.43 16.99
C ILE A 111 -4.98 7.58 17.09
N SER A 112 -4.58 7.92 18.29
CA SER A 112 -3.53 8.92 18.56
C SER A 112 -2.12 8.32 18.53
N GLU A 113 -1.99 7.03 18.91
CA GLU A 113 -0.71 6.33 18.98
C GLU A 113 -0.84 4.89 18.48
N MET A 114 0.26 4.33 17.96
CA MET A 114 0.38 2.92 17.60
C MET A 114 1.37 2.24 18.54
N PRO A 115 0.98 1.15 19.23
CA PRO A 115 1.90 0.40 20.09
C PRO A 115 3.11 -0.09 19.28
N ASN A 116 4.28 0.00 19.91
CA ASN A 116 5.52 -0.47 19.31
C ASN A 116 5.91 -1.81 19.95
N TYR A 117 5.69 -2.90 19.23
CA TYR A 117 6.05 -4.27 19.64
C TYR A 117 6.63 -5.03 18.46
N LYS A 118 7.39 -6.08 18.76
CA LYS A 118 7.90 -7.00 17.74
C LYS A 118 6.78 -7.89 17.26
N LEU A 119 6.54 -7.90 15.96
CA LEU A 119 5.52 -8.75 15.36
C LEU A 119 5.96 -10.21 15.34
N LYS A 120 5.06 -11.12 15.71
CA LYS A 120 5.17 -12.53 15.47
C LYS A 120 4.79 -12.82 14.03
N LYS A 121 5.80 -13.12 13.20
CA LYS A 121 5.67 -13.31 11.76
C LYS A 121 5.84 -14.77 11.40
N PHE A 122 4.95 -15.29 10.60
CA PHE A 122 5.05 -16.60 10.00
C PHE A 122 5.23 -16.47 8.49
N TYR A 123 6.29 -17.05 7.97
CA TYR A 123 6.51 -17.20 6.53
C TYR A 123 6.04 -18.59 6.16
N TRP A 124 5.21 -18.72 5.16
CA TRP A 124 4.59 -19.99 4.83
C TRP A 124 4.36 -20.13 3.34
N ASP A 125 4.39 -21.40 2.91
CA ASP A 125 4.08 -21.82 1.56
C ASP A 125 3.46 -23.21 1.60
N MET A 126 2.74 -23.62 0.56
CA MET A 126 2.15 -24.95 0.51
C MET A 126 2.10 -25.49 -0.90
N GLU A 127 2.22 -26.80 -0.98
CA GLU A 127 2.14 -27.55 -2.21
C GLU A 127 0.87 -28.37 -2.29
N TRP A 128 0.36 -28.58 -3.49
CA TRP A 128 -0.81 -29.41 -3.72
C TRP A 128 -0.64 -30.25 -4.98
N GLN A 129 -1.26 -31.43 -4.98
CA GLN A 129 -1.19 -32.36 -6.09
C GLN A 129 -1.86 -31.81 -7.34
N GLN A 130 -1.18 -31.95 -8.47
CA GLN A 130 -1.68 -31.60 -9.79
C GLN A 130 -1.97 -32.90 -10.58
N GLY A 131 -3.24 -33.17 -10.77
CA GLY A 131 -3.71 -34.36 -11.48
C GLY A 131 -3.72 -35.65 -10.65
N GLY A 132 -4.26 -36.73 -11.22
CA GLY A 132 -4.36 -38.01 -10.58
C GLY A 132 -5.49 -38.11 -9.53
N GLU A 133 -5.44 -39.16 -8.70
CA GLU A 133 -6.46 -39.48 -7.69
C GLU A 133 -6.56 -38.41 -6.58
N HIS A 134 -5.45 -37.74 -6.31
CA HIS A 134 -5.36 -36.74 -5.25
C HIS A 134 -5.36 -35.29 -5.78
N ASP A 135 -5.83 -35.08 -7.02
CA ASP A 135 -5.84 -33.77 -7.65
C ASP A 135 -6.45 -32.69 -6.75
N GLY A 136 -5.73 -31.60 -6.61
CA GLY A 136 -6.14 -30.46 -5.82
C GLY A 136 -6.04 -30.61 -4.29
N LYS A 137 -5.65 -31.77 -3.74
CA LYS A 137 -5.37 -31.93 -2.31
C LYS A 137 -4.05 -31.25 -1.94
N ILE A 138 -4.01 -30.59 -0.80
CA ILE A 138 -2.76 -30.04 -0.25
C ILE A 138 -1.93 -31.22 0.26
N THR A 139 -0.68 -31.29 -0.14
CA THR A 139 0.22 -32.43 0.12
C THR A 139 1.28 -32.10 1.16
N SER A 140 1.76 -30.86 1.19
CA SER A 140 2.68 -30.39 2.23
C SER A 140 2.45 -28.91 2.54
N ILE A 141 2.83 -28.51 3.73
CA ILE A 141 2.82 -27.11 4.20
C ILE A 141 4.14 -26.84 4.90
N GLY A 142 4.86 -25.83 4.43
CA GLY A 142 6.07 -25.32 5.07
C GLY A 142 5.79 -24.02 5.82
N LEU A 143 6.46 -23.81 6.96
CA LEU A 143 6.33 -22.61 7.77
C LEU A 143 7.62 -22.29 8.52
N TYR A 144 7.99 -21.01 8.58
CA TYR A 144 9.01 -20.49 9.49
C TYR A 144 8.38 -19.56 10.53
N ASN A 145 8.71 -19.79 11.80
CA ASN A 145 8.29 -18.98 12.94
C ASN A 145 9.46 -18.07 13.36
N ASN A 146 9.33 -16.75 13.18
CA ASN A 146 10.40 -15.79 13.50
C ASN A 146 10.66 -15.61 15.00
N GLU A 147 9.74 -16.07 15.87
CA GLU A 147 9.88 -15.96 17.32
C GLU A 147 10.76 -17.10 17.87
N THR A 148 10.44 -18.36 17.47
CA THR A 148 11.23 -19.55 17.85
C THR A 148 12.44 -19.76 16.96
N LYS A 149 12.47 -19.15 15.77
CA LYS A 149 13.47 -19.36 14.71
C LYS A 149 13.53 -20.80 14.22
N GLU A 150 12.38 -21.42 14.08
CA GLU A 150 12.22 -22.81 13.68
C GLU A 150 11.44 -22.91 12.36
N PHE A 151 11.83 -23.90 11.55
CA PHE A 151 11.08 -24.34 10.39
C PHE A 151 10.23 -25.55 10.72
N HIS A 152 9.01 -25.56 10.24
CA HIS A 152 8.06 -26.64 10.43
C HIS A 152 7.54 -27.10 9.08
N THR A 153 7.47 -28.40 8.87
CA THR A 153 6.87 -29.01 7.68
C THR A 153 5.81 -30.02 8.11
N TRP A 154 4.62 -29.89 7.55
CA TRP A 154 3.53 -30.86 7.67
C TRP A 154 3.38 -31.55 6.32
N VAL A 155 3.21 -32.88 6.35
CA VAL A 155 3.01 -33.71 5.15
C VAL A 155 2.12 -34.88 5.47
N TRP A 156 1.40 -35.35 4.46
CA TRP A 156 0.68 -36.62 4.54
C TRP A 156 0.98 -37.50 3.34
N TYR A 157 0.86 -38.80 3.51
CA TYR A 157 0.99 -39.78 2.43
C TYR A 157 -0.14 -40.80 2.53
N PRO A 158 -0.62 -41.35 1.38
CA PRO A 158 -1.45 -42.57 1.41
C PRO A 158 -0.73 -43.70 2.13
N GLU A 159 -1.48 -44.58 2.81
CA GLU A 159 -0.92 -45.64 3.66
C GLU A 159 0.06 -46.54 2.88
N GLU A 160 -0.29 -46.90 1.65
CA GLU A 160 0.54 -47.70 0.76
C GLU A 160 1.84 -47.03 0.31
N SER A 161 1.91 -45.71 0.39
CA SER A 161 3.06 -44.88 -0.01
C SER A 161 3.81 -44.33 1.19
N PHE A 162 3.40 -44.64 2.42
CA PHE A 162 4.05 -44.11 3.63
C PHE A 162 5.45 -44.66 3.78
N GLU A 163 6.40 -43.75 3.99
CA GLU A 163 7.80 -44.04 4.27
C GLU A 163 8.35 -42.92 5.15
N LEU A 164 9.15 -43.25 6.14
CA LEU A 164 9.88 -42.28 6.93
C LEU A 164 11.07 -41.77 6.09
N ILE A 165 11.15 -40.49 5.96
CA ILE A 165 12.23 -39.78 5.26
C ILE A 165 12.90 -38.78 6.20
N ASP A 166 14.07 -38.35 5.83
CA ASP A 166 14.82 -37.36 6.59
C ASP A 166 14.08 -36.00 6.64
N THR A 167 14.23 -35.32 7.76
CA THR A 167 13.70 -33.97 7.93
C THR A 167 14.41 -33.02 6.96
N PRO A 168 13.67 -32.17 6.20
CA PRO A 168 14.29 -31.16 5.34
C PRO A 168 15.24 -30.26 6.14
N ILE A 169 16.29 -29.80 5.50
CA ILE A 169 17.37 -29.06 6.15
C ILE A 169 17.36 -27.59 5.67
N VAL A 170 17.46 -26.68 6.63
CA VAL A 170 17.85 -25.30 6.43
C VAL A 170 19.05 -25.05 7.32
N GLU A 171 20.15 -24.61 6.73
CA GLU A 171 21.43 -24.42 7.42
C GLU A 171 21.25 -23.44 8.59
N ASP A 172 21.82 -23.78 9.75
CA ASP A 172 21.75 -23.01 11.00
C ASP A 172 20.35 -22.92 11.68
N TYR A 173 19.36 -23.67 11.19
CA TYR A 173 18.00 -23.64 11.76
C TYR A 173 17.52 -25.02 12.21
N LEU A 174 16.71 -25.04 13.27
CA LEU A 174 15.98 -26.24 13.66
C LEU A 174 14.81 -26.45 12.70
N CYS A 175 14.77 -27.63 12.09
CA CYS A 175 13.68 -28.05 11.22
C CYS A 175 12.90 -29.20 11.88
N THR A 176 11.58 -29.19 11.76
CA THR A 176 10.70 -30.25 12.24
C THR A 176 9.85 -30.79 11.10
N LEU A 177 9.63 -32.10 11.08
CA LEU A 177 8.77 -32.78 10.11
C LEU A 177 7.67 -33.51 10.84
N GLN A 178 6.42 -33.22 10.48
CA GLN A 178 5.22 -33.81 11.06
C GLN A 178 4.45 -34.59 9.99
N TYR A 179 4.29 -35.89 10.22
CA TYR A 179 3.51 -36.78 9.36
C TYR A 179 2.07 -36.85 9.80
N ALA A 180 1.17 -36.83 8.84
CA ALA A 180 -0.24 -37.08 9.05
C ALA A 180 -0.72 -38.27 8.19
N GLU A 181 -1.75 -38.95 8.67
CA GLU A 181 -2.36 -40.09 7.97
C GLU A 181 -3.26 -39.69 6.80
N SER A 182 -3.61 -38.39 6.72
CA SER A 182 -4.50 -37.86 5.68
C SER A 182 -4.34 -36.36 5.55
N GLU A 183 -4.80 -35.78 4.42
CA GLU A 183 -4.89 -34.34 4.24
C GLU A 183 -5.70 -33.69 5.37
N ALA A 184 -6.85 -34.29 5.76
CA ALA A 184 -7.70 -33.78 6.83
C ALA A 184 -6.95 -33.64 8.15
N LYS A 185 -6.16 -34.66 8.53
CA LYS A 185 -5.37 -34.65 9.76
C LYS A 185 -4.24 -33.62 9.67
N MET A 186 -3.53 -33.55 8.55
CA MET A 186 -2.48 -32.54 8.30
C MET A 186 -3.01 -31.12 8.43
N LEU A 187 -4.15 -30.83 7.80
CA LEU A 187 -4.79 -29.51 7.88
C LEU A 187 -5.24 -29.19 9.30
N ALA A 188 -5.82 -30.16 10.02
CA ALA A 188 -6.23 -29.98 11.41
C ALA A 188 -5.04 -29.64 12.31
N ASP A 189 -3.90 -30.32 12.15
CA ASP A 189 -2.69 -30.07 12.92
C ASP A 189 -2.10 -28.70 12.63
N PHE A 190 -2.05 -28.31 11.36
CA PHE A 190 -1.60 -26.98 10.94
C PHE A 190 -2.51 -25.88 11.51
N ILE A 191 -3.84 -26.01 11.37
CA ILE A 191 -4.80 -25.05 11.93
C ILE A 191 -4.68 -24.97 13.46
N GLN A 192 -4.49 -26.11 14.14
CA GLN A 192 -4.26 -26.15 15.59
C GLN A 192 -2.98 -25.39 15.96
N TYR A 193 -1.90 -25.55 15.20
CA TYR A 193 -0.65 -24.81 15.40
C TYR A 193 -0.87 -23.30 15.26
N LEU A 194 -1.52 -22.84 14.18
CA LEU A 194 -1.83 -21.43 13.99
C LEU A 194 -2.71 -20.86 15.12
N THR A 195 -3.71 -21.62 15.55
CA THR A 195 -4.63 -21.21 16.63
C THR A 195 -3.93 -21.10 17.99
N LYS A 196 -2.96 -21.98 18.25
CA LYS A 196 -2.13 -21.94 19.46
C LYS A 196 -1.16 -20.76 19.43
N GLU A 197 -0.43 -20.61 18.33
CA GLU A 197 0.67 -19.66 18.20
C GLU A 197 0.19 -18.21 17.96
N LYS A 198 -0.98 -18.03 17.36
CA LYS A 198 -1.62 -16.72 17.08
C LYS A 198 -0.65 -15.71 16.46
N PRO A 199 -0.15 -15.93 15.24
CA PRO A 199 0.76 -14.97 14.60
C PRO A 199 0.09 -13.62 14.39
N ASP A 200 0.88 -12.54 14.46
CA ASP A 200 0.41 -11.20 14.11
C ASP A 200 0.36 -11.01 12.60
N MET A 201 1.25 -11.70 11.86
CA MET A 201 1.36 -11.58 10.40
C MET A 201 1.73 -12.93 9.77
N MET A 202 1.01 -13.29 8.71
CA MET A 202 1.37 -14.36 7.80
C MET A 202 1.87 -13.80 6.47
N ILE A 203 3.01 -14.29 6.01
CA ILE A 203 3.74 -13.82 4.84
C ILE A 203 3.90 -14.96 3.85
N ALA A 204 3.45 -14.76 2.62
CA ALA A 204 3.62 -15.68 1.50
C ALA A 204 3.92 -14.91 0.22
N TRP A 205 4.36 -15.59 -0.85
CA TRP A 205 4.70 -14.89 -2.09
C TRP A 205 3.44 -14.35 -2.80
N PHE A 206 2.54 -15.22 -3.20
CA PHE A 206 1.24 -14.86 -3.77
C PHE A 206 0.07 -15.33 -2.90
N GLY A 207 0.27 -15.39 -1.59
CA GLY A 207 -0.59 -16.07 -0.63
C GLY A 207 -2.06 -15.69 -0.68
N LEU A 208 -2.38 -14.42 -0.87
CA LEU A 208 -3.76 -13.93 -0.96
C LEU A 208 -4.47 -14.38 -2.25
N LYS A 209 -3.70 -14.66 -3.29
CA LYS A 209 -4.28 -15.10 -4.57
C LYS A 209 -4.44 -16.62 -4.64
N PHE A 210 -3.49 -17.39 -4.08
CA PHE A 210 -3.42 -18.83 -4.24
C PHE A 210 -3.52 -19.59 -2.91
N ASP A 211 -2.59 -19.39 -2.00
CA ASP A 211 -2.42 -20.24 -0.81
C ASP A 211 -3.59 -20.12 0.16
N LEU A 212 -3.93 -18.91 0.59
CA LEU A 212 -5.03 -18.72 1.53
C LEU A 212 -6.38 -19.22 1.00
N PRO A 213 -6.83 -18.87 -0.23
CA PRO A 213 -8.07 -19.41 -0.79
C PRO A 213 -8.07 -20.94 -0.88
N LYS A 214 -6.93 -21.53 -1.26
CA LYS A 214 -6.78 -22.99 -1.32
C LYS A 214 -6.90 -23.61 0.05
N LEU A 215 -6.18 -23.10 1.04
CA LEU A 215 -6.25 -23.55 2.43
C LEU A 215 -7.69 -23.50 2.96
N LEU A 216 -8.38 -22.35 2.82
CA LEU A 216 -9.76 -22.20 3.30
C LEU A 216 -10.72 -23.18 2.62
N SER A 217 -10.60 -23.33 1.32
CA SER A 217 -11.44 -24.26 0.56
C SER A 217 -11.21 -25.73 0.99
N ARG A 218 -9.93 -26.12 1.18
CA ARG A 218 -9.59 -27.49 1.59
C ARG A 218 -9.99 -27.78 3.05
N CYS A 219 -9.84 -26.81 3.96
CA CYS A 219 -10.33 -26.94 5.32
C CYS A 219 -11.84 -27.23 5.33
N ILE A 220 -12.64 -26.42 4.64
CA ILE A 220 -14.10 -26.59 4.56
C ILE A 220 -14.46 -27.95 3.93
N SER A 221 -13.78 -28.35 2.86
CA SER A 221 -14.00 -29.66 2.19
C SER A 221 -13.68 -30.85 3.11
N ASN A 222 -12.85 -30.66 4.12
CA ASN A 222 -12.49 -31.65 5.12
C ASN A 222 -13.24 -31.45 6.46
N ASN A 223 -14.33 -30.67 6.49
CA ASN A 223 -15.12 -30.34 7.68
C ASN A 223 -14.32 -29.68 8.82
N ILE A 224 -13.31 -28.90 8.47
CA ILE A 224 -12.52 -28.09 9.39
C ILE A 224 -12.98 -26.63 9.27
N ASP A 225 -13.35 -26.01 10.40
CA ASP A 225 -13.69 -24.59 10.42
C ASP A 225 -12.41 -23.73 10.39
N PRO A 226 -12.10 -23.05 9.27
CA PRO A 226 -10.89 -22.24 9.19
C PRO A 226 -10.98 -20.93 9.98
N ARG A 227 -12.17 -20.53 10.43
CA ARG A 227 -12.37 -19.24 11.15
C ARG A 227 -11.62 -19.19 12.48
N VAL A 228 -11.27 -20.35 13.04
CA VAL A 228 -10.51 -20.45 14.30
C VAL A 228 -9.09 -19.85 14.22
N ILE A 229 -8.52 -19.69 13.02
CA ILE A 229 -7.23 -19.01 12.85
C ILE A 229 -7.34 -17.49 13.04
N SER A 230 -8.53 -16.93 12.84
CA SER A 230 -8.77 -15.52 13.10
C SER A 230 -8.93 -15.29 14.60
N PRO A 231 -8.17 -14.37 15.20
CA PRO A 231 -8.37 -13.98 16.59
C PRO A 231 -9.80 -13.51 16.91
N MET A 232 -10.53 -13.08 15.89
CA MET A 232 -11.91 -12.56 15.98
C MET A 232 -12.95 -13.53 15.41
N GLY A 233 -12.55 -14.74 15.00
CA GLY A 233 -13.46 -15.73 14.41
C GLY A 233 -14.03 -15.31 13.04
N ILE A 234 -13.43 -14.34 12.36
CA ILE A 234 -13.98 -13.76 11.12
C ILE A 234 -12.97 -13.87 9.98
N ILE A 235 -13.38 -14.53 8.90
CA ILE A 235 -12.62 -14.57 7.64
C ILE A 235 -13.55 -14.12 6.50
N GLU A 236 -13.13 -13.12 5.74
CA GLU A 236 -13.89 -12.62 4.60
C GLU A 236 -14.10 -13.72 3.54
N GLY A 237 -15.34 -13.93 3.14
CA GLY A 237 -15.70 -14.95 2.15
C GLY A 237 -16.05 -16.31 2.73
N VAL A 238 -15.73 -16.60 3.98
CA VAL A 238 -16.23 -17.78 4.71
C VAL A 238 -17.59 -17.44 5.32
N LYS A 239 -18.58 -18.25 5.04
CA LYS A 239 -19.98 -18.05 5.51
C LYS A 239 -20.52 -19.35 6.04
N GLU A 240 -21.40 -19.23 7.03
CA GLU A 240 -22.18 -20.32 7.58
C GLU A 240 -23.64 -20.09 7.20
N ASP A 241 -24.32 -21.10 6.72
CA ASP A 241 -25.74 -21.05 6.41
C ASP A 241 -26.61 -21.30 7.68
N ILE A 242 -27.93 -21.27 7.50
CA ILE A 242 -28.90 -21.50 8.58
C ILE A 242 -28.77 -22.93 9.17
N GLY A 243 -28.23 -23.87 8.41
CA GLY A 243 -27.99 -25.25 8.83
C GLY A 243 -26.64 -25.49 9.52
N GLY A 244 -25.80 -24.46 9.64
CA GLY A 244 -24.44 -24.57 10.19
C GLY A 244 -23.41 -25.08 9.19
N GLU A 245 -23.75 -25.15 7.90
CA GLU A 245 -22.83 -25.60 6.86
C GLU A 245 -21.95 -24.44 6.38
N LEU A 246 -20.63 -24.68 6.35
CA LEU A 246 -19.67 -23.68 5.93
C LEU A 246 -19.47 -23.66 4.41
N SER A 247 -19.33 -22.47 3.85
CA SER A 247 -19.02 -22.24 2.45
C SER A 247 -17.94 -21.18 2.28
N PHE A 248 -17.21 -21.24 1.15
CA PHE A 248 -16.19 -20.27 0.80
C PHE A 248 -16.46 -19.68 -0.60
N SER A 249 -16.51 -18.35 -0.72
CA SER A 249 -16.97 -17.65 -1.93
C SER A 249 -15.89 -16.89 -2.71
N LYS A 250 -14.61 -16.93 -2.29
CA LYS A 250 -13.49 -16.22 -2.93
C LYS A 250 -12.61 -17.14 -3.80
N GLN A 251 -13.21 -17.95 -4.67
CA GLN A 251 -12.49 -18.92 -5.51
C GLN A 251 -11.40 -18.28 -6.40
N ASN A 252 -11.56 -17.03 -6.81
CA ASN A 252 -10.55 -16.30 -7.60
C ASN A 252 -9.50 -15.58 -6.73
N GLY A 253 -9.45 -15.87 -5.45
CA GLY A 253 -8.56 -15.24 -4.48
C GLY A 253 -9.02 -13.85 -4.03
N TYR A 254 -8.20 -13.24 -3.21
CA TYR A 254 -8.37 -11.88 -2.69
C TYR A 254 -7.55 -10.89 -3.50
N SER A 255 -7.80 -9.59 -3.33
CA SER A 255 -6.87 -8.59 -3.85
C SER A 255 -5.54 -8.67 -3.10
N GLN A 256 -4.47 -8.26 -3.76
CA GLN A 256 -3.08 -8.44 -3.27
C GLN A 256 -2.79 -7.76 -1.92
N ILE A 257 -3.65 -6.86 -1.45
CA ILE A 257 -3.48 -6.13 -0.19
C ILE A 257 -4.66 -6.32 0.76
N SER A 258 -5.59 -7.21 0.45
CA SER A 258 -6.74 -7.51 1.32
C SER A 258 -6.28 -8.02 2.67
N GLN A 259 -7.09 -7.73 3.70
CA GLN A 259 -6.90 -8.27 5.06
C GLN A 259 -8.12 -9.13 5.41
N PRO A 260 -8.22 -10.35 4.83
CA PRO A 260 -9.41 -11.17 4.97
C PRO A 260 -9.55 -11.84 6.33
N VAL A 261 -8.45 -12.16 7.00
CA VAL A 261 -8.42 -12.77 8.34
C VAL A 261 -8.40 -11.65 9.37
N LYS A 262 -9.53 -11.45 10.08
CA LYS A 262 -9.61 -10.33 11.02
C LYS A 262 -8.75 -10.58 12.26
N GLY A 263 -7.96 -9.55 12.63
CA GLY A 263 -7.02 -9.63 13.76
C GLY A 263 -5.65 -10.23 13.45
N MET A 264 -5.39 -10.61 12.20
CA MET A 264 -4.09 -11.08 11.72
C MET A 264 -3.78 -10.41 10.37
N LEU A 265 -2.55 -9.94 10.19
CA LEU A 265 -2.11 -9.35 8.93
C LEU A 265 -1.76 -10.44 7.91
N MET A 266 -2.16 -10.22 6.68
CA MET A 266 -1.77 -11.05 5.53
C MET A 266 -0.90 -10.21 4.59
N LEU A 267 0.34 -10.63 4.35
CA LEU A 267 1.27 -9.94 3.48
C LEU A 267 1.66 -10.79 2.27
N ASN A 268 1.31 -10.30 1.09
CA ASN A 268 1.92 -10.75 -0.15
C ASN A 268 3.31 -10.13 -0.28
N LEU A 269 4.34 -10.94 -0.15
CA LEU A 269 5.73 -10.47 -0.14
C LEU A 269 6.18 -9.95 -1.51
N ASP A 270 5.67 -10.50 -2.59
CA ASP A 270 5.92 -10.01 -3.96
C ASP A 270 5.56 -8.52 -4.11
N VAL A 271 4.40 -8.10 -3.58
CA VAL A 271 3.94 -6.69 -3.61
C VAL A 271 4.81 -5.81 -2.73
N ALA A 272 5.15 -6.28 -1.53
CA ALA A 272 6.01 -5.53 -0.62
C ALA A 272 7.43 -5.39 -1.16
N PHE A 273 7.96 -6.47 -1.75
CA PHE A 273 9.28 -6.49 -2.39
C PHE A 273 9.34 -5.59 -3.62
N GLU A 274 8.38 -5.69 -4.55
CA GLU A 274 8.31 -4.83 -5.73
C GLU A 274 8.33 -3.35 -5.33
N ARG A 275 7.60 -3.00 -4.29
CA ARG A 275 7.55 -1.64 -3.76
C ARG A 275 8.88 -1.17 -3.18
N GLN A 276 9.66 -2.06 -2.57
CA GLN A 276 11.00 -1.76 -2.06
C GLN A 276 12.04 -1.68 -3.17
N TRP A 277 11.90 -2.56 -4.17
CA TRP A 277 12.85 -2.67 -5.27
C TRP A 277 12.75 -1.52 -6.26
N ASN A 278 11.51 -1.15 -6.64
CA ASN A 278 11.27 -0.16 -7.69
C ASN A 278 11.71 1.24 -7.24
N ASP A 279 12.87 1.65 -7.71
CA ASP A 279 13.37 3.01 -7.61
C ASP A 279 13.95 3.50 -8.95
N ALA A 280 14.30 4.78 -9.02
CA ALA A 280 14.79 5.39 -10.26
C ALA A 280 16.16 4.85 -10.71
N GLN A 281 16.92 4.21 -9.82
CA GLN A 281 18.25 3.69 -10.11
C GLN A 281 18.22 2.22 -10.54
N ARG A 282 17.38 1.42 -9.88
CA ARG A 282 17.27 -0.03 -10.13
C ARG A 282 16.33 -0.35 -11.29
N GLY A 283 15.28 0.45 -11.47
CA GLY A 283 14.23 0.18 -12.46
C GLY A 283 13.30 -0.97 -12.02
N THR A 284 12.50 -1.46 -12.94
CA THR A 284 11.58 -2.59 -12.71
C THR A 284 12.23 -3.91 -13.06
N LEU A 285 11.96 -4.96 -12.27
CA LEU A 285 12.37 -6.32 -12.59
C LEU A 285 11.57 -6.88 -13.78
N PRO A 286 12.19 -7.69 -14.64
CA PRO A 286 11.48 -8.38 -15.73
C PRO A 286 10.42 -9.37 -15.25
N SER A 287 10.60 -9.97 -14.06
CA SER A 287 9.70 -10.93 -13.45
C SER A 287 9.68 -10.79 -11.93
N LEU A 288 8.51 -11.04 -11.34
CA LEU A 288 8.31 -11.17 -9.89
C LEU A 288 8.10 -12.64 -9.47
N ALA A 289 8.47 -13.62 -10.30
CA ALA A 289 8.49 -15.01 -9.85
C ALA A 289 9.54 -15.19 -8.73
N LEU A 290 9.21 -15.93 -7.68
CA LEU A 290 10.08 -16.13 -6.51
C LEU A 290 11.48 -16.60 -6.92
N ASP A 291 11.57 -17.59 -7.82
CA ASP A 291 12.84 -18.10 -8.34
C ASP A 291 13.66 -17.00 -9.04
N PHE A 292 13.02 -16.13 -9.84
CA PHE A 292 13.72 -15.05 -10.53
C PHE A 292 14.26 -14.00 -9.55
N VAL A 293 13.43 -13.63 -8.57
CA VAL A 293 13.82 -12.66 -7.53
C VAL A 293 14.96 -13.20 -6.68
N SER A 294 14.87 -14.46 -6.24
CA SER A 294 15.91 -15.12 -5.44
C SER A 294 17.23 -15.22 -6.17
N LYS A 295 17.23 -15.62 -7.44
CA LYS A 295 18.42 -15.63 -8.29
C LYS A 295 19.03 -14.24 -8.47
N THR A 296 18.20 -13.22 -8.57
CA THR A 296 18.66 -11.84 -8.72
C THR A 296 19.33 -11.32 -7.44
N LEU A 297 18.79 -11.68 -6.27
CA LEU A 297 19.27 -11.21 -4.97
C LEU A 297 20.47 -12.02 -4.46
N PHE A 298 20.38 -13.34 -4.54
CA PHE A 298 21.28 -14.26 -3.84
C PHE A 298 22.19 -15.06 -4.81
N GLY A 299 21.95 -15.01 -6.11
CA GLY A 299 22.58 -15.90 -7.09
C GLY A 299 22.02 -17.34 -7.05
N GLU A 300 21.11 -17.62 -6.15
CA GLU A 300 20.52 -18.92 -5.88
C GLU A 300 19.00 -18.85 -6.08
N GLY A 301 18.42 -19.89 -6.64
CA GLY A 301 16.96 -20.00 -6.83
C GLY A 301 16.38 -21.25 -6.19
N LYS A 302 15.18 -21.63 -6.64
CA LYS A 302 14.49 -22.84 -6.22
C LYS A 302 15.17 -24.14 -6.69
N HIS A 303 16.50 -24.14 -6.89
CA HIS A 303 17.18 -25.32 -7.42
C HIS A 303 17.31 -26.38 -6.34
N ILE A 304 16.69 -27.53 -6.58
CA ILE A 304 16.79 -28.73 -5.74
C ILE A 304 17.27 -29.87 -6.63
N GLU A 305 18.19 -30.67 -6.08
CA GLU A 305 18.56 -31.92 -6.73
C GLU A 305 17.36 -32.87 -6.72
N THR A 306 16.85 -33.21 -7.88
CA THR A 306 15.72 -34.12 -8.06
C THR A 306 15.96 -35.03 -9.25
N LYS A 307 15.35 -36.20 -9.24
CA LYS A 307 15.41 -37.12 -10.38
C LYS A 307 14.59 -36.68 -11.60
N PHE A 308 13.72 -35.68 -11.44
CA PHE A 308 12.87 -35.16 -12.53
C PHE A 308 13.59 -34.06 -13.29
N THR A 309 13.59 -34.15 -14.60
CA THR A 309 14.14 -33.12 -15.50
C THR A 309 13.09 -32.13 -15.98
N ASP A 310 11.83 -32.55 -16.05
CA ASP A 310 10.69 -31.69 -16.37
C ASP A 310 10.02 -31.16 -15.08
N PRO A 311 9.93 -29.84 -14.92
CA PRO A 311 9.22 -29.25 -13.77
C PRO A 311 7.78 -29.73 -13.61
N ASN A 312 7.07 -30.00 -14.70
CA ASN A 312 5.69 -30.51 -14.61
C ASN A 312 5.61 -31.93 -14.04
N GLU A 313 6.60 -32.77 -14.34
CA GLU A 313 6.68 -34.10 -13.73
C GLU A 313 7.01 -34.00 -12.24
N PHE A 314 7.87 -33.07 -11.83
CA PHE A 314 8.14 -32.81 -10.43
C PHE A 314 6.86 -32.47 -9.67
N TYR A 315 6.10 -31.46 -10.11
CA TYR A 315 4.87 -31.04 -9.42
C TYR A 315 3.76 -32.10 -9.40
N SER A 316 3.77 -33.02 -10.34
CA SER A 316 2.73 -34.08 -10.43
C SER A 316 3.10 -35.39 -9.74
N ARG A 317 4.40 -35.68 -9.54
CA ARG A 317 4.88 -37.01 -9.15
C ARG A 317 5.82 -37.00 -7.94
N ALA A 318 6.58 -35.92 -7.69
CA ALA A 318 7.65 -35.93 -6.68
C ALA A 318 7.12 -36.18 -5.27
N TRP A 319 5.92 -35.73 -4.95
CA TRP A 319 5.28 -35.99 -3.66
C TRP A 319 5.29 -37.48 -3.25
N LEU A 320 5.06 -38.38 -4.21
CA LEU A 320 5.06 -39.82 -3.96
C LEU A 320 6.35 -40.53 -4.34
N GLU A 321 7.08 -40.01 -5.34
CA GLU A 321 8.20 -40.70 -5.95
C GLU A 321 9.56 -40.12 -5.57
N ASP A 322 9.63 -38.86 -5.10
CA ASP A 322 10.88 -38.17 -4.72
C ASP A 322 10.62 -37.28 -3.49
N LYS A 323 10.21 -37.92 -2.43
CA LYS A 323 9.68 -37.30 -1.22
C LYS A 323 10.65 -36.35 -0.54
N GLU A 324 11.92 -36.73 -0.45
CA GLU A 324 12.97 -35.89 0.17
C GLU A 324 13.15 -34.59 -0.62
N SER A 325 13.33 -34.69 -1.93
CA SER A 325 13.45 -33.50 -2.80
C SER A 325 12.19 -32.64 -2.76
N TYR A 326 11.02 -33.25 -2.65
CA TYR A 326 9.73 -32.55 -2.58
C TYR A 326 9.60 -31.74 -1.29
N LEU A 327 9.93 -32.31 -0.13
CA LEU A 327 9.88 -31.61 1.13
C LEU A 327 10.98 -30.55 1.26
N GLN A 328 12.17 -30.85 0.71
CA GLN A 328 13.24 -29.86 0.64
C GLN A 328 12.82 -28.66 -0.22
N TYR A 329 12.10 -28.88 -1.33
CA TYR A 329 11.53 -27.83 -2.15
C TYR A 329 10.53 -26.97 -1.34
N THR A 330 9.57 -27.59 -0.64
CA THR A 330 8.58 -26.91 0.20
C THR A 330 9.24 -25.98 1.22
N ILE A 331 10.30 -26.46 1.91
CA ILE A 331 10.95 -25.66 2.95
C ILE A 331 11.88 -24.58 2.38
N THR A 332 12.50 -24.85 1.22
CA THR A 332 13.35 -23.88 0.54
C THR A 332 12.55 -22.66 0.09
N ASP A 333 11.32 -22.83 -0.38
CA ASP A 333 10.45 -21.70 -0.72
C ASP A 333 10.19 -20.80 0.50
N VAL A 334 9.92 -21.40 1.66
CA VAL A 334 9.75 -20.65 2.92
C VAL A 334 11.03 -19.94 3.34
N GLU A 335 12.18 -20.59 3.20
CA GLU A 335 13.48 -19.96 3.49
C GLU A 335 13.76 -18.75 2.58
N LEU A 336 13.45 -18.87 1.29
CA LEU A 336 13.58 -17.75 0.36
C LEU A 336 12.68 -16.58 0.72
N LEU A 337 11.44 -16.84 1.16
CA LEU A 337 10.53 -15.78 1.66
C LEU A 337 11.15 -15.06 2.85
N ARG A 338 11.64 -15.80 3.83
CA ARG A 338 12.29 -15.25 5.02
C ARG A 338 13.48 -14.36 4.64
N ARG A 339 14.41 -14.88 3.83
CA ARG A 339 15.61 -14.15 3.40
C ARG A 339 15.25 -12.87 2.64
N ILE A 340 14.31 -12.95 1.69
CA ILE A 340 13.89 -11.76 0.93
C ILE A 340 13.33 -10.69 1.86
N ASP A 341 12.46 -11.05 2.82
CA ASP A 341 11.89 -10.08 3.73
C ASP A 341 12.92 -9.50 4.70
N GLU A 342 13.75 -10.35 5.33
CA GLU A 342 14.73 -9.93 6.33
C GLU A 342 15.84 -9.06 5.70
N GLU A 343 16.38 -9.43 4.55
CA GLU A 343 17.48 -8.66 3.91
C GLU A 343 16.99 -7.37 3.24
N ASN A 344 15.75 -7.35 2.72
CA ASN A 344 15.19 -6.17 2.07
C ASN A 344 14.21 -5.38 2.96
N HIS A 345 13.92 -5.85 4.18
CA HIS A 345 13.05 -5.21 5.17
C HIS A 345 11.66 -4.87 4.63
N CYS A 346 11.08 -5.73 3.80
CA CYS A 346 9.86 -5.45 3.06
C CYS A 346 8.66 -5.23 3.99
N SER A 347 8.43 -6.16 4.93
CA SER A 347 7.35 -6.08 5.91
C SER A 347 7.56 -4.91 6.89
N GLU A 348 8.79 -4.72 7.38
CA GLU A 348 9.12 -3.63 8.31
C GLU A 348 8.91 -2.24 7.70
N ALA A 349 9.16 -2.09 6.39
CA ALA A 349 8.92 -0.83 5.70
C ALA A 349 7.43 -0.45 5.67
N ILE A 350 6.52 -1.42 5.48
CA ILE A 350 5.07 -1.18 5.53
C ILE A 350 4.62 -0.89 6.96
N ILE A 351 5.12 -1.63 7.95
CA ILE A 351 4.83 -1.41 9.38
C ILE A 351 5.32 -0.02 9.84
N SER A 352 6.49 0.42 9.37
CA SER A 352 6.99 1.78 9.68
C SER A 352 6.06 2.86 9.11
N LEU A 353 5.52 2.67 7.90
CA LEU A 353 4.49 3.56 7.33
C LEU A 353 3.18 3.51 8.14
N GLN A 354 2.75 2.34 8.55
CA GLN A 354 1.55 2.15 9.38
C GLN A 354 1.68 2.94 10.70
N ARG A 355 2.80 2.80 11.39
CA ARG A 355 3.08 3.51 12.64
C ARG A 355 3.15 5.02 12.44
N LEU A 356 3.86 5.49 11.42
CA LEU A 356 3.99 6.90 11.08
C LEU A 356 2.62 7.55 10.83
N LEU A 357 1.77 6.89 10.06
CA LEU A 357 0.45 7.39 9.66
C LEU A 357 -0.65 7.09 10.68
N LYS A 358 -0.41 6.15 11.60
CA LYS A 358 -1.41 5.58 12.53
C LYS A 358 -2.63 5.05 11.75
N ALA A 359 -2.36 4.29 10.71
CA ALA A 359 -3.30 3.89 9.67
C ALA A 359 -3.56 2.38 9.67
N PRO A 360 -4.67 1.92 9.09
CA PRO A 360 -4.84 0.52 8.73
C PRO A 360 -3.74 0.04 7.78
N PHE A 361 -3.34 -1.23 7.91
CA PHE A 361 -2.20 -1.80 7.18
C PHE A 361 -2.34 -1.68 5.65
N GLU A 362 -3.49 -2.03 5.13
CA GLU A 362 -3.82 -1.97 3.69
C GLU A 362 -3.71 -0.55 3.11
N SER A 363 -3.92 0.47 3.93
CA SER A 363 -3.82 1.86 3.49
C SER A 363 -2.38 2.33 3.26
N CYS A 364 -1.40 1.59 3.77
CA CYS A 364 0.02 1.90 3.60
C CYS A 364 0.58 1.49 2.23
N PHE A 365 -0.19 0.78 1.42
CA PHE A 365 0.23 0.37 0.07
C PHE A 365 -0.03 1.40 -1.02
N PHE A 366 -0.90 2.38 -0.80
CA PHE A 366 -1.26 3.39 -1.80
C PHE A 366 -0.90 4.81 -1.35
N ALA A 367 -0.18 5.52 -2.20
CA ALA A 367 0.18 6.92 -1.96
C ALA A 367 -1.05 7.80 -1.67
N SER A 368 -2.16 7.59 -2.40
CA SER A 368 -3.40 8.35 -2.21
C SER A 368 -4.05 8.09 -0.86
N HIS A 369 -4.04 6.85 -0.37
CA HIS A 369 -4.58 6.53 0.97
C HIS A 369 -3.71 7.12 2.07
N MET A 370 -2.38 6.97 1.96
CA MET A 370 -1.42 7.57 2.90
C MET A 370 -1.58 9.09 2.98
N GLY A 371 -1.61 9.76 1.83
CA GLY A 371 -1.81 11.21 1.76
C GLY A 371 -3.17 11.64 2.31
N SER A 372 -4.25 10.89 2.01
CA SER A 372 -5.58 11.18 2.54
C SER A 372 -5.61 11.14 4.07
N ILE A 373 -5.08 10.06 4.67
CA ILE A 373 -5.01 9.92 6.12
C ILE A 373 -4.16 11.03 6.73
N TYR A 374 -2.99 11.32 6.14
CA TYR A 374 -2.10 12.36 6.62
C TYR A 374 -2.79 13.75 6.60
N PHE A 375 -3.43 14.11 5.48
CA PHE A 375 -4.11 15.40 5.36
C PHE A 375 -5.36 15.49 6.22
N MET A 376 -6.17 14.43 6.34
CA MET A 376 -7.32 14.42 7.24
C MET A 376 -6.93 14.66 8.71
N ARG A 377 -5.73 14.21 9.13
CA ARG A 377 -5.22 14.46 10.49
C ARG A 377 -4.70 15.88 10.70
N ASN A 378 -4.11 16.48 9.67
CA ASN A 378 -3.34 17.72 9.80
C ASN A 378 -4.06 18.96 9.23
N ALA A 379 -5.08 18.77 8.40
CA ALA A 379 -5.88 19.88 7.86
C ALA A 379 -7.09 20.20 8.73
N SER A 380 -7.39 21.49 8.87
CA SER A 380 -8.58 21.97 9.57
C SER A 380 -9.87 21.91 8.73
N TRP A 381 -9.75 21.75 7.42
CA TRP A 381 -10.87 21.68 6.47
C TRP A 381 -11.05 20.29 5.87
N LYS A 382 -12.20 20.08 5.22
CA LYS A 382 -12.60 18.82 4.60
C LYS A 382 -12.54 18.90 3.07
N CYS A 383 -12.03 17.84 2.44
CA CYS A 383 -11.93 17.77 0.99
C CYS A 383 -13.17 17.16 0.35
N LYS A 384 -13.40 17.48 -0.92
CA LYS A 384 -14.44 16.82 -1.72
C LYS A 384 -14.16 15.34 -1.85
N THR A 385 -15.24 14.56 -1.91
CA THR A 385 -15.17 13.15 -2.31
C THR A 385 -14.48 13.03 -3.66
N GLY A 386 -13.50 12.13 -3.76
CA GLY A 386 -12.76 11.88 -4.99
C GLY A 386 -13.69 11.43 -6.13
N VAL A 387 -13.58 12.08 -7.26
CA VAL A 387 -14.44 11.80 -8.42
C VAL A 387 -13.83 10.68 -9.25
N ARG A 388 -14.55 9.57 -9.41
CA ARG A 388 -14.21 8.55 -10.42
C ARG A 388 -14.54 9.11 -11.82
N LEU A 389 -13.56 9.75 -12.45
CA LEU A 389 -13.76 10.34 -13.77
C LEU A 389 -14.02 9.24 -14.81
N LYS A 390 -15.18 9.31 -15.46
CA LYS A 390 -15.48 8.52 -16.68
C LYS A 390 -14.89 9.19 -17.95
N THR A 391 -14.61 10.49 -17.87
CA THR A 391 -14.15 11.34 -18.99
C THR A 391 -13.02 12.26 -18.53
N LYS A 392 -12.22 12.76 -19.49
CA LYS A 392 -11.23 13.82 -19.27
C LYS A 392 -11.85 15.15 -19.69
N LYS A 393 -12.27 16.00 -18.77
CA LYS A 393 -12.77 17.34 -19.07
C LYS A 393 -11.61 18.26 -19.48
N CYS A 394 -11.75 18.93 -20.63
CA CYS A 394 -10.79 19.92 -21.09
C CYS A 394 -10.95 21.22 -20.29
N GLU A 395 -9.89 21.71 -19.67
CA GLU A 395 -9.90 22.95 -18.89
C GLU A 395 -10.07 24.18 -19.78
N ALA A 396 -9.56 24.12 -21.03
CA ALA A 396 -9.64 25.24 -21.97
C ALA A 396 -11.04 25.46 -22.59
N CYS A 397 -11.79 24.39 -22.90
CA CYS A 397 -13.07 24.50 -23.60
C CYS A 397 -14.24 23.76 -22.95
N GLY A 398 -14.03 23.14 -21.80
CA GLY A 398 -15.06 22.39 -21.05
C GLY A 398 -15.53 21.08 -21.68
N PHE A 399 -14.98 20.68 -22.85
CA PHE A 399 -15.39 19.47 -23.56
C PHE A 399 -14.99 18.22 -22.79
N GLU A 400 -15.91 17.25 -22.64
CA GLU A 400 -15.66 15.97 -22.01
C GLU A 400 -15.09 14.95 -23.00
N ASN A 401 -13.81 14.69 -22.90
CA ASN A 401 -13.10 13.72 -23.73
C ASN A 401 -13.23 12.31 -23.17
N PRO A 402 -13.21 11.26 -24.00
CA PRO A 402 -13.18 9.87 -23.56
C PRO A 402 -12.01 9.62 -22.58
N LYS A 403 -12.20 8.71 -21.63
CA LYS A 403 -11.13 8.26 -20.73
C LYS A 403 -10.19 7.31 -21.47
N ASP A 404 -9.33 7.88 -22.30
CA ASP A 404 -8.27 7.18 -22.99
C ASP A 404 -6.92 7.62 -22.41
N LYS A 405 -6.09 6.66 -21.95
CA LYS A 405 -4.76 6.94 -21.40
C LYS A 405 -3.83 7.58 -22.43
N GLN A 406 -4.01 7.27 -23.70
CA GLN A 406 -3.19 7.78 -24.80
C GLN A 406 -3.64 9.16 -25.28
N LEU A 407 -4.85 9.60 -24.93
CA LEU A 407 -5.37 10.89 -25.34
C LEU A 407 -4.66 12.04 -24.60
N LYS A 408 -3.76 12.71 -25.28
CA LYS A 408 -2.97 13.83 -24.76
C LYS A 408 -3.64 15.18 -24.97
N ASN A 409 -4.38 15.36 -26.07
CA ASN A 409 -4.99 16.62 -26.44
C ASN A 409 -6.51 16.52 -26.55
N CYS A 410 -7.20 17.62 -26.28
CA CYS A 410 -8.65 17.70 -26.41
C CYS A 410 -9.09 17.47 -27.87
N LYS A 411 -10.04 16.56 -28.07
CA LYS A 411 -10.59 16.28 -29.40
C LYS A 411 -11.36 17.45 -30.01
N LYS A 412 -11.82 18.40 -29.18
CA LYS A 412 -12.59 19.56 -29.63
C LYS A 412 -11.72 20.76 -29.97
N CYS A 413 -10.79 21.17 -29.10
CA CYS A 413 -10.03 22.41 -29.26
C CYS A 413 -8.51 22.17 -29.40
N GLY A 414 -8.02 20.96 -29.36
CA GLY A 414 -6.59 20.64 -29.47
C GLY A 414 -5.75 20.96 -28.24
N ALA A 415 -6.31 21.63 -27.22
CA ALA A 415 -5.58 21.98 -26.00
C ALA A 415 -5.09 20.73 -25.27
N SER A 416 -3.93 20.83 -24.61
CA SER A 416 -3.40 19.74 -23.80
C SER A 416 -4.38 19.35 -22.69
N LEU A 417 -4.57 18.06 -22.47
CA LEU A 417 -5.37 17.49 -21.37
C LEU A 417 -4.51 17.17 -20.14
N SER A 418 -3.23 17.45 -20.21
CA SER A 418 -2.28 17.30 -19.12
C SER A 418 -1.43 18.57 -19.00
N TYR A 419 -1.07 18.96 -17.78
CA TYR A 419 -0.09 20.03 -17.56
C TYR A 419 1.33 19.55 -17.91
N SER A 420 2.24 20.49 -18.12
CA SER A 420 3.65 20.20 -18.41
C SER A 420 4.34 19.56 -17.21
N GLY A 421 4.86 18.35 -17.38
CA GLY A 421 5.56 17.60 -16.34
C GLY A 421 6.96 18.11 -16.04
N ALA A 422 7.83 17.22 -15.54
CA ALA A 422 9.23 17.50 -15.26
C ALA A 422 10.02 17.87 -16.54
N MET A 423 11.17 18.51 -16.34
CA MET A 423 12.18 18.63 -17.40
C MET A 423 12.92 17.28 -17.53
N ILE A 424 13.11 16.85 -18.77
CA ILE A 424 13.99 15.74 -19.11
C ILE A 424 15.11 16.31 -19.97
N TYR A 425 16.30 16.40 -19.40
CA TYR A 425 17.50 16.78 -20.15
C TYR A 425 17.96 15.59 -21.01
N HIS A 426 18.09 15.85 -22.31
CA HIS A 426 18.61 14.84 -23.23
C HIS A 426 19.94 15.37 -23.81
N PRO A 427 21.10 14.86 -23.36
CA PRO A 427 22.41 15.43 -23.71
C PRO A 427 22.60 15.68 -25.20
N LEU A 428 22.27 14.70 -26.04
CA LEU A 428 22.44 14.81 -27.49
C LEU A 428 21.54 15.85 -28.18
N LYS A 429 20.34 16.10 -27.63
CA LYS A 429 19.41 17.10 -28.18
C LYS A 429 19.70 18.50 -27.67
N GLU A 430 20.39 18.60 -26.55
CA GLU A 430 20.67 19.86 -25.85
C GLU A 430 22.13 20.31 -26.03
N GLY A 431 22.85 19.73 -27.00
CA GLY A 431 24.21 20.12 -27.34
C GLY A 431 25.32 19.41 -26.58
N GLY A 432 24.98 18.34 -25.84
CA GLY A 432 25.97 17.47 -25.23
C GLY A 432 26.63 16.52 -26.24
N THR A 433 27.74 15.93 -25.85
CA THR A 433 28.52 15.00 -26.67
C THR A 433 28.47 13.58 -26.14
N ASN A 434 28.50 12.60 -27.04
CA ASN A 434 28.73 11.19 -26.68
C ASN A 434 30.21 10.94 -26.44
N GLY A 435 30.54 10.04 -25.53
CA GLY A 435 31.90 9.59 -25.31
C GLY A 435 32.25 9.35 -23.85
N LEU A 436 33.50 9.10 -23.59
CA LEU A 436 34.05 8.99 -22.25
C LEU A 436 34.39 10.39 -21.74
N HIS A 437 33.76 10.76 -20.65
CA HIS A 437 34.04 12.03 -19.96
C HIS A 437 34.81 11.73 -18.67
N LEU A 438 35.93 12.43 -18.47
CA LEU A 438 36.76 12.33 -17.27
C LEU A 438 36.45 13.49 -16.32
N ASN A 439 36.71 13.31 -15.02
CA ASN A 439 36.52 14.31 -13.97
C ASN A 439 35.05 14.84 -13.88
N VAL A 440 34.09 13.93 -14.03
CA VAL A 440 32.65 14.28 -13.96
C VAL A 440 32.23 14.47 -12.50
N ALA A 441 31.60 15.62 -12.20
CA ALA A 441 30.91 15.85 -10.93
C ALA A 441 29.40 15.68 -11.12
N ALA A 442 28.76 14.92 -10.26
CA ALA A 442 27.30 14.75 -10.25
C ALA A 442 26.67 15.54 -9.12
N PHE A 443 25.66 16.33 -9.45
CA PHE A 443 24.87 17.11 -8.48
C PHE A 443 23.43 16.64 -8.48
N ASP A 444 22.82 16.56 -7.29
CA ASP A 444 21.40 16.21 -7.11
C ASP A 444 20.71 17.19 -6.17
N PHE A 445 19.46 17.50 -6.49
CA PHE A 445 18.62 18.29 -5.60
C PHE A 445 18.08 17.42 -4.46
N ALA A 446 18.39 17.76 -3.23
CA ALA A 446 17.90 17.06 -2.05
C ALA A 446 16.37 17.17 -1.90
N GLY A 447 15.64 16.35 -2.67
CA GLY A 447 14.17 16.33 -2.69
C GLY A 447 13.60 17.52 -3.46
N LEU A 448 13.82 17.57 -4.78
CA LEU A 448 13.47 18.68 -5.64
C LEU A 448 12.01 19.17 -5.45
N TYR A 449 11.01 18.31 -5.60
CA TYR A 449 9.60 18.71 -5.47
C TYR A 449 9.22 19.16 -4.06
N PRO A 450 9.55 18.44 -2.99
CA PRO A 450 9.37 18.93 -1.63
C PRO A 450 10.02 20.30 -1.39
N SER A 451 11.22 20.52 -1.94
CA SER A 451 11.91 21.80 -1.80
C SER A 451 11.19 22.94 -2.53
N MET A 452 10.63 22.68 -3.71
CA MET A 452 9.84 23.69 -4.43
C MET A 452 8.54 24.04 -3.71
N ILE A 453 7.86 23.04 -3.11
CA ILE A 453 6.66 23.27 -2.30
C ILE A 453 6.98 24.22 -1.14
N VAL A 454 8.10 24.01 -0.45
CA VAL A 454 8.52 24.87 0.67
C VAL A 454 8.96 26.25 0.17
N ALA A 455 9.82 26.32 -0.86
CA ALA A 455 10.41 27.56 -1.34
C ALA A 455 9.39 28.55 -1.92
N ARG A 456 8.29 28.06 -2.47
CA ARG A 456 7.22 28.87 -3.07
C ARG A 456 5.93 28.86 -2.25
N ASN A 457 5.93 28.28 -1.06
CA ASN A 457 4.76 28.15 -0.19
C ASN A 457 3.54 27.56 -0.92
N ILE A 458 3.76 26.54 -1.77
CA ILE A 458 2.72 25.93 -2.61
C ILE A 458 1.78 25.10 -1.72
N SER A 459 0.53 25.56 -1.52
CA SER A 459 -0.50 24.88 -0.76
C SER A 459 -1.90 25.31 -1.21
N PHE A 460 -2.92 24.56 -0.79
CA PHE A 460 -4.32 24.80 -1.17
C PHE A 460 -4.81 26.20 -0.77
N GLU A 461 -4.48 26.63 0.46
CA GLU A 461 -4.93 27.86 1.09
C GLU A 461 -4.04 29.07 0.79
N THR A 462 -2.87 28.82 0.21
CA THR A 462 -1.90 29.88 -0.08
C THR A 462 -1.98 30.42 -1.50
N VAL A 463 -2.81 29.85 -2.38
CA VAL A 463 -3.04 30.39 -3.72
C VAL A 463 -3.51 31.85 -3.60
N SER A 464 -2.81 32.77 -4.29
CA SER A 464 -3.10 34.20 -4.28
C SER A 464 -3.68 34.64 -5.62
N GLU A 465 -4.70 35.51 -5.57
CA GLU A 465 -5.27 36.14 -6.76
C GLU A 465 -4.44 37.37 -7.22
N THR A 466 -3.53 37.85 -6.35
CA THR A 466 -2.65 38.97 -6.63
C THR A 466 -1.21 38.53 -6.75
N PRO A 467 -0.39 39.19 -7.57
CA PRO A 467 1.05 38.92 -7.67
C PRO A 467 1.75 39.03 -6.31
N THR A 468 2.64 38.07 -6.04
CA THR A 468 3.50 38.03 -4.84
C THR A 468 4.92 37.65 -5.27
N LEU A 469 5.86 37.61 -4.28
CA LEU A 469 7.22 37.10 -4.52
C LEU A 469 7.25 35.60 -4.81
N PHE A 470 6.21 34.84 -4.40
CA PHE A 470 6.10 33.41 -4.62
C PHE A 470 5.22 33.11 -5.83
N GLY A 471 5.82 33.11 -7.01
CA GLY A 471 5.17 32.80 -8.27
C GLY A 471 5.73 31.55 -8.92
N ALA A 472 4.93 30.87 -9.72
CA ALA A 472 5.33 29.77 -10.58
C ALA A 472 4.76 29.99 -11.97
N ASP A 473 5.61 30.03 -12.99
CA ASP A 473 5.17 30.15 -14.38
C ASP A 473 4.90 28.74 -14.95
N LEU A 474 3.64 28.43 -15.16
CA LEU A 474 3.21 27.11 -15.65
C LEU A 474 3.71 26.79 -17.05
N ASN A 475 4.05 27.84 -17.84
CA ASN A 475 4.59 27.71 -19.18
C ASN A 475 6.11 27.54 -19.22
N THR A 476 6.83 27.58 -18.08
CA THR A 476 8.29 27.35 -18.05
C THR A 476 8.68 26.16 -18.95
N PRO A 477 9.62 26.35 -19.91
CA PRO A 477 9.97 25.32 -20.88
C PRO A 477 10.49 24.04 -20.25
N GLN A 478 10.22 22.89 -20.90
CA GLN A 478 10.67 21.55 -20.45
C GLN A 478 12.08 21.18 -20.94
N ASN A 479 12.80 22.13 -21.54
CA ASN A 479 14.15 21.96 -22.06
C ASN A 479 15.04 23.15 -21.65
N LEU A 480 16.34 23.08 -21.92
CA LEU A 480 17.31 24.15 -21.63
C LEU A 480 17.42 25.21 -22.74
N GLN A 481 16.67 25.06 -23.82
CA GLN A 481 16.69 26.04 -24.90
C GLN A 481 16.21 27.44 -24.43
N PRO A 482 16.66 28.52 -25.05
CA PRO A 482 16.15 29.87 -24.78
C PRO A 482 14.63 29.92 -24.87
N VAL A 483 14.02 30.82 -24.09
CA VAL A 483 12.57 31.06 -24.15
C VAL A 483 12.22 31.52 -25.58
N PRO A 484 11.20 30.89 -26.23
CA PRO A 484 10.81 31.24 -27.59
C PRO A 484 10.35 32.69 -27.72
N GLU A 485 10.55 33.28 -28.90
CA GLU A 485 9.95 34.58 -29.23
C GLU A 485 8.41 34.48 -29.14
N GLY A 486 7.77 35.47 -28.52
CA GLY A 486 6.32 35.47 -28.27
C GLY A 486 5.88 34.61 -27.06
N TYR A 487 6.81 34.20 -26.24
CA TYR A 487 6.51 33.51 -24.99
C TYR A 487 5.59 34.34 -24.08
N THR A 488 4.56 33.69 -23.55
CA THR A 488 3.65 34.29 -22.59
C THR A 488 3.69 33.48 -21.29
N GLU A 489 3.94 34.15 -20.18
CA GLU A 489 3.90 33.56 -18.85
C GLU A 489 2.45 33.24 -18.46
N ASP A 490 2.29 32.11 -17.76
CA ASP A 490 1.04 31.69 -17.06
C ASP A 490 1.33 31.59 -15.58
N MET A 491 1.25 32.69 -14.87
CA MET A 491 1.69 32.83 -13.50
C MET A 491 0.63 32.38 -12.50
N VAL A 492 1.05 31.54 -11.55
CA VAL A 492 0.31 31.21 -10.32
C VAL A 492 1.09 31.75 -9.14
N TYR A 493 0.43 32.55 -8.30
CA TYR A 493 1.05 33.18 -7.14
C TYR A 493 0.60 32.53 -5.83
N PHE A 494 1.45 32.58 -4.82
CA PHE A 494 1.22 32.04 -3.48
C PHE A 494 1.48 33.12 -2.42
N LYS A 495 0.70 33.09 -1.33
CA LYS A 495 0.85 33.99 -0.19
C LYS A 495 2.22 33.82 0.47
N THR A 496 2.71 34.89 1.10
CA THR A 496 4.04 34.96 1.76
C THR A 496 3.95 35.15 3.27
N ASP A 497 2.78 35.43 3.80
CA ASP A 497 2.52 35.81 5.19
C ASP A 497 2.26 34.64 6.12
N GLU A 498 1.69 33.55 5.61
CA GLU A 498 1.40 32.34 6.38
C GLU A 498 1.93 31.09 5.68
N LEU A 499 2.53 30.18 6.45
CA LEU A 499 3.03 28.92 5.93
C LEU A 499 1.86 27.95 5.70
N GLY A 500 1.69 27.49 4.46
CA GLY A 500 0.62 26.59 4.09
C GLY A 500 0.75 25.16 4.65
N LEU A 501 -0.31 24.37 4.55
CA LEU A 501 -0.35 22.98 5.03
C LEU A 501 0.76 22.13 4.41
N LEU A 502 0.90 22.16 3.08
CA LEU A 502 1.88 21.31 2.39
C LEU A 502 3.33 21.66 2.77
N PRO A 503 3.79 22.93 2.69
CA PRO A 503 5.15 23.28 3.10
C PRO A 503 5.40 23.01 4.60
N ARG A 504 4.45 23.31 5.50
CA ARG A 504 4.55 22.98 6.92
C ARG A 504 4.72 21.48 7.12
N SER A 505 3.89 20.65 6.48
CA SER A 505 3.97 19.19 6.55
C SER A 505 5.33 18.67 6.07
N ILE A 506 5.87 19.23 4.99
CA ILE A 506 7.19 18.84 4.49
C ILE A 506 8.31 19.21 5.46
N LEU A 507 8.25 20.40 6.06
CA LEU A 507 9.25 20.83 7.05
C LEU A 507 9.21 19.95 8.30
N GLU A 508 8.03 19.64 8.83
CA GLU A 508 7.85 18.74 9.97
C GLU A 508 8.35 17.32 9.66
N LEU A 509 7.98 16.77 8.52
CA LEU A 509 8.44 15.44 8.09
C LEU A 509 9.96 15.44 7.84
N LYS A 510 10.52 16.51 7.29
CA LYS A 510 11.98 16.63 7.09
C LYS A 510 12.73 16.68 8.42
N SER A 511 12.20 17.40 9.43
CA SER A 511 12.75 17.40 10.78
C SER A 511 12.71 16.00 11.37
N LEU A 512 11.55 15.36 11.39
CA LEU A 512 11.39 13.99 11.89
C LEU A 512 12.34 12.99 11.19
N ARG A 513 12.54 13.13 9.87
CA ARG A 513 13.51 12.32 9.15
C ARG A 513 14.94 12.53 9.59
N ASN A 514 15.31 13.77 9.89
CA ASN A 514 16.65 14.10 10.40
C ASN A 514 16.86 13.51 11.79
N ASP A 515 15.85 13.54 12.65
CA ASP A 515 15.90 12.92 13.98
C ASP A 515 16.11 11.40 13.86
N TYR A 516 15.38 10.71 12.98
CA TYR A 516 15.59 9.28 12.74
C TYR A 516 16.97 8.96 12.16
N LYS A 517 17.53 9.83 11.32
CA LYS A 517 18.91 9.67 10.83
C LYS A 517 19.95 9.87 11.94
N ALA A 518 19.71 10.78 12.87
CA ALA A 518 20.57 10.98 14.02
C ALA A 518 20.56 9.75 14.95
N GLU A 519 19.37 9.20 15.24
CA GLU A 519 19.23 7.98 16.02
C GLU A 519 19.88 6.77 15.30
N MET A 520 19.70 6.65 13.99
CA MET A 520 20.38 5.61 13.19
C MET A 520 21.91 5.71 13.29
N LYS A 521 22.44 6.94 13.26
CA LYS A 521 23.89 7.17 13.40
C LYS A 521 24.37 6.75 14.79
N LYS A 522 23.66 7.14 15.85
CA LYS A 522 23.99 6.73 17.23
C LYS A 522 23.94 5.21 17.41
N ALA A 523 22.92 4.56 16.86
CA ALA A 523 22.80 3.11 16.92
C ALA A 523 23.99 2.42 16.23
N ARG A 524 24.43 2.93 15.08
CA ARG A 524 25.61 2.43 14.36
C ARG A 524 26.90 2.60 15.14
N GLU A 525 27.08 3.77 15.77
CA GLU A 525 28.26 4.06 16.62
C GLU A 525 28.31 3.15 17.86
N ASN A 526 27.16 2.65 18.33
CA ASN A 526 27.04 1.74 19.47
C ASN A 526 26.98 0.25 19.07
N GLY A 527 27.07 -0.10 17.78
CA GLY A 527 27.00 -1.48 17.31
C GLY A 527 25.62 -2.15 17.44
N LEU A 528 24.53 -1.36 17.52
CA LEU A 528 23.17 -1.85 17.67
C LEU A 528 22.49 -2.02 16.30
N GLU A 529 22.77 -3.13 15.63
CA GLU A 529 22.34 -3.34 14.25
C GLU A 529 20.81 -3.33 14.08
N ASP A 530 20.06 -3.97 14.99
CA ASP A 530 18.59 -3.97 14.96
C ASP A 530 18.01 -2.53 15.02
N ASP A 531 18.58 -1.67 15.84
CA ASP A 531 18.18 -0.28 15.92
C ASP A 531 18.58 0.51 14.67
N VAL A 532 19.72 0.20 14.05
CA VAL A 532 20.11 0.80 12.76
C VAL A 532 19.06 0.48 11.70
N VAL A 533 18.63 -0.77 11.59
CA VAL A 533 17.58 -1.21 10.65
C VAL A 533 16.26 -0.50 10.95
N LYS A 534 15.82 -0.48 12.21
CA LYS A 534 14.60 0.20 12.65
C LYS A 534 14.58 1.68 12.27
N TRP A 535 15.63 2.42 12.62
CA TRP A 535 15.70 3.84 12.32
C TRP A 535 15.83 4.13 10.83
N ASN A 536 16.52 3.25 10.08
CA ASN A 536 16.55 3.34 8.63
C ASN A 536 15.16 3.16 8.01
N ASN A 537 14.39 2.17 8.43
CA ASN A 537 13.02 1.96 7.94
C ASN A 537 12.12 3.14 8.26
N ASN A 538 12.22 3.71 9.46
CA ASN A 538 11.46 4.88 9.87
C ASN A 538 11.80 6.11 9.00
N GLN A 539 13.09 6.42 8.77
CA GLN A 539 13.47 7.56 7.93
C GLN A 539 13.09 7.36 6.46
N MET A 540 13.09 6.10 5.98
CA MET A 540 12.63 5.77 4.61
C MET A 540 11.11 5.87 4.47
N ALA A 541 10.33 5.50 5.51
CA ALA A 541 8.88 5.72 5.54
C ALA A 541 8.53 7.20 5.38
N VAL A 542 9.22 8.08 6.13
CA VAL A 542 9.04 9.54 6.01
C VAL A 542 9.42 10.03 4.61
N LYS A 543 10.56 9.56 4.05
CA LYS A 543 10.98 9.91 2.68
C LYS A 543 9.91 9.57 1.65
N ARG A 544 9.32 8.35 1.75
CA ARG A 544 8.27 7.88 0.83
C ARG A 544 6.99 8.70 0.95
N LEU A 545 6.57 9.02 2.17
CA LEU A 545 5.39 9.85 2.38
C LEU A 545 5.58 11.24 1.77
N MET A 546 6.70 11.91 2.00
CA MET A 546 6.99 13.22 1.39
C MET A 546 7.03 13.16 -0.14
N ALA A 547 7.66 12.13 -0.71
CA ALA A 547 7.75 11.96 -2.16
C ALA A 547 6.37 11.70 -2.80
N SER A 548 5.43 11.13 -2.06
CA SER A 548 4.09 10.85 -2.56
C SER A 548 3.22 12.11 -2.75
N PHE A 549 3.50 13.20 -2.05
CA PHE A 549 2.65 14.41 -2.05
C PHE A 549 2.44 14.99 -3.44
N TYR A 550 3.49 15.10 -4.24
CA TYR A 550 3.35 15.58 -5.62
C TYR A 550 2.45 14.64 -6.46
N GLY A 551 2.71 13.34 -6.43
CA GLY A 551 1.98 12.36 -7.25
C GLY A 551 0.48 12.32 -6.94
N ILE A 552 0.10 12.46 -5.67
CA ILE A 552 -1.31 12.47 -5.27
C ILE A 552 -2.03 13.76 -5.67
N LEU A 553 -1.37 14.92 -5.63
CA LEU A 553 -1.96 16.18 -6.11
C LEU A 553 -2.30 16.14 -7.60
N ALA A 554 -1.52 15.40 -8.38
CA ALA A 554 -1.77 15.22 -9.81
C ALA A 554 -2.89 14.20 -10.13
N PHE A 555 -3.28 13.38 -9.17
CA PHE A 555 -4.24 12.29 -9.35
C PHE A 555 -5.70 12.78 -9.19
N LYS A 556 -6.37 13.08 -10.29
CA LYS A 556 -7.75 13.65 -10.31
C LYS A 556 -8.83 12.83 -9.58
N GLY A 557 -8.60 11.56 -9.28
CA GLY A 557 -9.49 10.72 -8.47
C GLY A 557 -9.30 10.86 -6.96
N PHE A 558 -8.37 11.69 -6.53
CA PHE A 558 -8.05 11.92 -5.14
C PHE A 558 -8.75 13.18 -4.63
N GLY A 559 -9.38 13.12 -3.45
CA GLY A 559 -10.17 14.24 -2.91
C GLY A 559 -9.39 15.53 -2.67
N TRP A 560 -8.08 15.42 -2.50
CA TRP A 560 -7.12 16.53 -2.34
C TRP A 560 -6.38 16.88 -3.65
N ALA A 561 -6.80 16.33 -4.78
CA ALA A 561 -6.15 16.60 -6.06
C ALA A 561 -6.33 18.07 -6.48
N ASP A 562 -5.23 18.68 -6.89
CA ASP A 562 -5.22 20.03 -7.47
C ASP A 562 -4.17 20.10 -8.59
N SER A 563 -4.66 20.13 -9.84
CA SER A 563 -3.80 20.17 -11.02
C SER A 563 -2.98 21.45 -11.11
N LYS A 564 -3.49 22.57 -10.58
CA LYS A 564 -2.79 23.85 -10.55
C LYS A 564 -1.60 23.84 -9.61
N LEU A 565 -1.78 23.25 -8.40
CA LEU A 565 -0.68 23.05 -7.47
C LEU A 565 0.37 22.07 -8.03
N ALA A 566 -0.07 20.94 -8.60
CA ALA A 566 0.83 19.99 -9.23
C ALA A 566 1.64 20.60 -10.38
N ALA A 567 0.99 21.40 -11.23
CA ALA A 567 1.64 22.15 -12.32
C ALA A 567 2.65 23.18 -11.79
N SER A 568 2.30 23.90 -10.72
CA SER A 568 3.19 24.88 -10.08
C SER A 568 4.45 24.24 -9.50
N ILE A 569 4.33 23.04 -8.92
CA ILE A 569 5.48 22.28 -8.39
C ILE A 569 6.44 21.90 -9.52
N THR A 570 5.93 21.36 -10.63
CA THR A 570 6.78 20.98 -11.76
C THR A 570 7.36 22.19 -12.50
N ALA A 571 6.60 23.30 -12.60
CA ALA A 571 7.08 24.55 -13.16
C ALA A 571 8.25 25.13 -12.36
N SER A 572 8.10 25.23 -11.04
CA SER A 572 9.18 25.69 -10.14
C SER A 572 10.40 24.78 -10.20
N ALA A 573 10.21 23.46 -10.35
CA ALA A 573 11.31 22.52 -10.52
C ALA A 573 12.05 22.72 -11.85
N ARG A 574 11.32 22.96 -12.96
CA ARG A 574 11.93 23.28 -14.26
C ARG A 574 12.75 24.56 -14.19
N GLU A 575 12.21 25.61 -13.56
CA GLU A 575 12.93 26.86 -13.33
C GLU A 575 14.23 26.65 -12.55
N ALA A 576 14.18 25.91 -11.44
CA ALA A 576 15.37 25.60 -10.64
C ALA A 576 16.44 24.82 -11.42
N ILE A 577 16.04 23.84 -12.24
CA ILE A 577 16.97 23.08 -13.10
C ILE A 577 17.59 24.00 -14.18
N ARG A 578 16.80 24.86 -14.80
CA ARG A 578 17.28 25.81 -15.80
C ARG A 578 18.30 26.78 -15.19
N GLU A 579 18.02 27.28 -14.00
CA GLU A 579 18.93 28.18 -13.29
C GLU A 579 20.23 27.47 -12.88
N ALA A 580 20.14 26.24 -12.36
CA ALA A 580 21.34 25.44 -12.06
C ALA A 580 22.20 25.22 -13.30
N ALA A 581 21.58 24.89 -14.44
CA ALA A 581 22.29 24.70 -15.70
C ALA A 581 22.93 26.01 -16.22
N ARG A 582 22.25 27.17 -16.04
CA ARG A 582 22.79 28.48 -16.37
C ARG A 582 24.05 28.77 -15.55
N VAL A 583 23.96 28.60 -14.23
CA VAL A 583 25.08 28.83 -13.30
C VAL A 583 26.26 27.91 -13.64
N ALA A 584 26.01 26.59 -13.86
CA ALA A 584 27.07 25.65 -14.23
C ALA A 584 27.79 26.10 -15.52
N LYS A 585 27.03 26.55 -16.54
CA LYS A 585 27.60 27.07 -17.80
C LYS A 585 28.44 28.32 -17.59
N GLU A 586 28.02 29.23 -16.70
CA GLU A 586 28.78 30.45 -16.37
C GLU A 586 30.05 30.15 -15.58
N MET A 587 30.06 29.08 -14.81
CA MET A 587 31.22 28.59 -14.06
C MET A 587 32.15 27.69 -14.91
N GLU A 588 31.82 27.49 -16.18
CA GLU A 588 32.56 26.60 -17.11
C GLU A 588 32.66 25.15 -16.61
N ILE A 589 31.62 24.67 -15.91
CA ILE A 589 31.49 23.32 -15.37
C ILE A 589 30.57 22.48 -16.29
#